data_644a00d5cfe2c6d08819fb88f3856d97
#
_entry.id   644a00d5cfe2c6d08819fb88f3856d97
#
_cell.length_a   1.000
_cell.length_b   1.000
_cell.length_c   1.000
_cell.angle_alpha   90.00
_cell.angle_beta   90.00
_cell.angle_gamma   90.00
#
_symmetry.space_group_name_H-M   'P 1'
#
loop_
_entity.id
_entity.type
_entity.pdbx_description
1 polymer ?
#
loop_
_entity_poly.entity_id
_entity_poly.type
_entity_poly.pdbx_seq_one_letter_code
_entity_poly.pdbx_strand_id
1 'polypeptide(L)'
;MKGMTTTQLAPFSLRSIAVPAFGPALMFSLGEGAILPVVALSARDLGASVAGAALIVTLIGLGSWFFNLPASMITLKFGERWAIVGAAAASAVALAAAAVAPLFPGGLWVLAAAMVVVGMAASVFSLARQKYLTEAVPVMLRARALSTLGGVNRIGIFIGPFVGAAVMQFAGISGAYWAGVVAMAAAAAVSVTIPDLEAKPPPADGVPVQQPTLRSIAVSHSGIFLTVGAGVLLLSALRASRQAVIPLWADHLGMDPTQASLIYGISGAIDMLVFYPAGKLMDRKGRQWVAVPSTLIMGVAMVLIPLSTDFVSLMLAALLIGFGNGISSGLNMTLGADFSPDVGRGQFLGIWRFMADAGATGGPVLLSAVTAAVALGAGVATTGVLGFAAAAVFAVTIPRLKHRRNY
;
A
#
# COMPACT_ATOMS: atom_id res chain seq x y z
N MET A 1 48.41 -36.14 1.59
CA MET A 1 47.15 -35.65 2.20
C MET A 1 47.32 -34.15 2.45
N LYS A 2 46.86 -33.31 1.54
CA LYS A 2 46.82 -31.86 1.73
C LYS A 2 45.42 -31.48 2.26
N GLY A 3 45.40 -30.86 3.45
CA GLY A 3 44.17 -30.47 4.13
C GLY A 3 43.40 -29.47 3.28
N MET A 4 42.16 -29.81 2.95
CA MET A 4 41.16 -28.87 2.45
C MET A 4 40.77 -27.95 3.61
N THR A 5 41.30 -26.73 3.61
CA THR A 5 40.81 -25.65 4.46
C THR A 5 39.39 -25.33 4.04
N THR A 6 38.43 -25.82 4.79
CA THR A 6 37.03 -25.35 4.72
C THR A 6 37.02 -23.87 5.16
N THR A 7 37.00 -22.98 4.19
CA THR A 7 36.71 -21.58 4.44
C THR A 7 35.27 -21.50 5.01
N GLN A 8 35.15 -21.39 6.32
CA GLN A 8 33.87 -21.09 6.97
C GLN A 8 33.44 -19.71 6.49
N LEU A 9 32.51 -19.68 5.54
CA LEU A 9 31.81 -18.46 5.16
C LEU A 9 31.16 -17.90 6.43
N ALA A 10 31.49 -16.65 6.77
CA ALA A 10 30.91 -15.96 7.90
C ALA A 10 29.38 -16.03 7.82
N PRO A 11 28.67 -16.28 8.93
CA PRO A 11 27.21 -16.42 8.90
C PRO A 11 26.59 -15.13 8.35
N PHE A 12 25.75 -15.27 7.29
CA PHE A 12 25.05 -14.14 6.68
C PHE A 12 24.21 -13.41 7.72
N SER A 13 24.42 -12.10 7.85
CA SER A 13 23.69 -11.24 8.79
C SER A 13 22.84 -10.22 8.03
N LEU A 14 21.53 -10.16 8.33
CA LEU A 14 20.65 -9.12 7.80
C LEU A 14 21.10 -7.71 8.18
N ARG A 15 21.89 -7.57 9.26
CA ARG A 15 22.43 -6.27 9.70
C ARG A 15 23.48 -5.74 8.72
N SER A 16 24.27 -6.60 8.09
CA SER A 16 25.32 -6.17 7.14
C SER A 16 24.75 -5.55 5.86
N ILE A 17 23.52 -5.92 5.49
CA ILE A 17 22.81 -5.35 4.33
C ILE A 17 21.68 -4.39 4.74
N ALA A 18 21.58 -4.03 6.02
CA ALA A 18 20.39 -3.32 6.53
C ALA A 18 20.17 -1.96 5.83
N VAL A 19 21.24 -1.16 5.66
CA VAL A 19 21.12 0.17 5.04
C VAL A 19 20.77 0.05 3.55
N PRO A 20 21.54 -0.65 2.69
CA PRO A 20 21.17 -0.78 1.28
C PRO A 20 19.88 -1.59 1.08
N ALA A 21 19.57 -2.52 1.97
CA ALA A 21 18.37 -3.34 1.88
C ALA A 21 17.09 -2.62 2.36
N PHE A 22 17.08 -1.84 3.40
CA PHE A 22 15.86 -1.27 4.00
C PHE A 22 15.83 0.26 3.97
N GLY A 23 16.98 0.93 3.90
CA GLY A 23 17.08 2.40 3.87
C GLY A 23 16.25 3.05 2.76
N PRO A 24 16.41 2.65 1.49
CA PRO A 24 15.60 3.20 0.40
C PRO A 24 14.10 2.98 0.59
N ALA A 25 13.68 1.83 1.16
CA ALA A 25 12.28 1.56 1.43
C ALA A 25 11.70 2.50 2.49
N LEU A 26 12.48 2.77 3.55
CA LEU A 26 12.07 3.73 4.57
C LEU A 26 11.88 5.12 3.98
N MET A 27 12.87 5.60 3.21
CA MET A 27 12.82 6.93 2.60
C MET A 27 11.70 7.06 1.57
N PHE A 28 11.54 6.06 0.70
CA PHE A 28 10.47 6.05 -0.29
C PHE A 28 9.10 6.10 0.38
N SER A 29 8.86 5.23 1.36
CA SER A 29 7.58 5.18 2.10
C SER A 29 7.36 6.42 2.96
N LEU A 30 8.41 7.07 3.46
CA LEU A 30 8.29 8.36 4.13
C LEU A 30 7.80 9.44 3.16
N GLY A 31 8.36 9.50 1.96
CA GLY A 31 7.92 10.42 0.91
C GLY A 31 6.46 10.18 0.50
N GLU A 32 6.06 8.92 0.29
CA GLU A 32 4.65 8.58 0.05
C GLU A 32 3.75 9.02 1.22
N GLY A 33 4.13 8.72 2.45
CA GLY A 33 3.37 9.10 3.65
C GLY A 33 3.20 10.60 3.79
N ALA A 34 4.21 11.40 3.44
CA ALA A 34 4.15 12.86 3.52
C ALA A 34 3.08 13.47 2.59
N ILE A 35 2.91 12.89 1.40
CA ILE A 35 1.99 13.44 0.39
C ILE A 35 0.55 12.91 0.50
N LEU A 36 0.35 11.67 1.00
CA LEU A 36 -0.96 11.01 0.98
C LEU A 36 -2.10 11.88 1.55
N PRO A 37 -1.96 12.54 2.74
CA PRO A 37 -3.02 13.37 3.28
C PRO A 37 -3.19 14.71 2.54
N VAL A 38 -2.23 15.09 1.71
CA VAL A 38 -2.13 16.42 1.11
C VAL A 38 -2.62 16.45 -0.34
N VAL A 39 -2.54 15.33 -1.05
CA VAL A 39 -2.93 15.23 -2.48
C VAL A 39 -4.35 15.72 -2.73
N ALA A 40 -5.33 15.29 -1.90
CA ALA A 40 -6.72 15.71 -2.04
C ALA A 40 -6.88 17.21 -1.78
N LEU A 41 -6.19 17.74 -0.78
CA LEU A 41 -6.22 19.17 -0.41
C LEU A 41 -5.59 20.02 -1.51
N SER A 42 -4.43 19.63 -2.04
CA SER A 42 -3.79 20.30 -3.18
C SER A 42 -4.67 20.34 -4.41
N ALA A 43 -5.40 19.26 -4.69
CA ALA A 43 -6.35 19.23 -5.80
C ALA A 43 -7.50 20.22 -5.57
N ARG A 44 -7.98 20.37 -4.33
CA ARG A 44 -8.99 21.37 -3.93
C ARG A 44 -8.48 22.79 -4.12
N ASP A 45 -7.26 23.10 -3.65
CA ASP A 45 -6.62 24.40 -3.81
C ASP A 45 -6.43 24.77 -5.30
N LEU A 46 -6.19 23.77 -6.16
CA LEU A 46 -6.09 23.94 -7.61
C LEU A 46 -7.45 24.00 -8.32
N GLY A 47 -8.55 24.10 -7.57
CA GLY A 47 -9.89 24.29 -8.11
C GLY A 47 -10.66 23.00 -8.43
N ALA A 48 -10.19 21.84 -8.04
CA ALA A 48 -10.96 20.63 -8.22
C ALA A 48 -12.21 20.62 -7.34
N SER A 49 -13.30 20.03 -7.82
CA SER A 49 -14.43 19.67 -6.98
C SER A 49 -14.00 18.63 -5.93
N VAL A 50 -14.80 18.45 -4.86
CA VAL A 50 -14.53 17.42 -3.84
C VAL A 50 -14.43 16.03 -4.47
N ALA A 51 -15.33 15.73 -5.40
CA ALA A 51 -15.28 14.48 -6.16
C ALA A 51 -14.04 14.37 -7.04
N GLY A 52 -13.65 15.46 -7.71
CA GLY A 52 -12.40 15.52 -8.49
C GLY A 52 -11.17 15.29 -7.65
N ALA A 53 -11.11 15.86 -6.44
CA ALA A 53 -10.01 15.65 -5.51
C ALA A 53 -9.89 14.17 -5.06
N ALA A 54 -11.01 13.51 -4.77
CA ALA A 54 -11.02 12.08 -4.48
C ALA A 54 -10.52 11.23 -5.67
N LEU A 55 -10.87 11.64 -6.90
CA LEU A 55 -10.39 10.99 -8.12
C LEU A 55 -8.87 11.17 -8.30
N ILE A 56 -8.31 12.36 -8.03
CA ILE A 56 -6.86 12.61 -8.13
C ILE A 56 -6.07 11.67 -7.21
N VAL A 57 -6.53 11.42 -5.99
CA VAL A 57 -5.91 10.42 -5.08
C VAL A 57 -5.87 9.03 -5.71
N THR A 58 -6.92 8.66 -6.45
CA THR A 58 -7.03 7.35 -7.11
C THR A 58 -5.97 7.15 -8.19
N LEU A 59 -5.47 8.23 -8.80
CA LEU A 59 -4.50 8.16 -9.89
C LEU A 59 -3.19 7.48 -9.48
N ILE A 60 -2.78 7.57 -8.21
CA ILE A 60 -1.63 6.84 -7.67
C ILE A 60 -1.88 5.33 -7.80
N GLY A 61 -3.05 4.86 -7.36
CA GLY A 61 -3.44 3.45 -7.46
C GLY A 61 -3.55 2.98 -8.90
N LEU A 62 -4.18 3.78 -9.76
CA LEU A 62 -4.30 3.48 -11.20
C LEU A 62 -2.93 3.38 -11.88
N GLY A 63 -2.04 4.35 -11.63
CA GLY A 63 -0.68 4.33 -12.14
C GLY A 63 0.06 3.07 -11.74
N SER A 64 -0.02 2.68 -10.47
CA SER A 64 0.58 1.44 -9.97
C SER A 64 -0.03 0.21 -10.64
N TRP A 65 -1.34 0.14 -10.73
CA TRP A 65 -2.05 -1.02 -11.25
C TRP A 65 -1.72 -1.30 -12.73
N PHE A 66 -1.82 -0.28 -13.58
CA PHE A 66 -1.49 -0.43 -15.00
C PHE A 66 0.00 -0.69 -15.24
N PHE A 67 0.87 -0.24 -14.34
CA PHE A 67 2.31 -0.34 -14.52
C PHE A 67 2.93 -1.60 -13.89
N ASN A 68 2.16 -2.46 -13.25
CA ASN A 68 2.66 -3.71 -12.65
C ASN A 68 3.34 -4.64 -13.69
N LEU A 69 2.80 -4.76 -14.90
CA LEU A 69 3.42 -5.55 -15.97
C LEU A 69 4.68 -4.87 -16.54
N PRO A 70 4.65 -3.59 -16.96
CA PRO A 70 5.85 -2.86 -17.37
C PRO A 70 6.95 -2.85 -16.31
N ALA A 71 6.59 -2.79 -15.02
CA ALA A 71 7.54 -2.81 -13.91
C ALA A 71 8.43 -4.05 -13.90
N SER A 72 7.85 -5.22 -14.22
CA SER A 72 8.62 -6.46 -14.33
C SER A 72 9.61 -6.43 -15.51
N MET A 73 9.19 -5.88 -16.64
CA MET A 73 10.06 -5.74 -17.83
C MET A 73 11.21 -4.76 -17.58
N ILE A 74 10.93 -3.63 -16.91
CA ILE A 74 11.96 -2.65 -16.51
C ILE A 74 12.97 -3.30 -15.59
N THR A 75 12.51 -4.04 -14.57
CA THR A 75 13.38 -4.70 -13.61
C THR A 75 14.24 -5.80 -14.27
N LEU A 76 13.67 -6.53 -15.24
CA LEU A 76 14.43 -7.53 -16.01
C LEU A 76 15.47 -6.88 -16.93
N LYS A 77 15.15 -5.74 -17.55
CA LYS A 77 16.02 -5.08 -18.52
C LYS A 77 17.17 -4.31 -17.87
N PHE A 78 16.90 -3.59 -16.79
CA PHE A 78 17.86 -2.67 -16.15
C PHE A 78 18.47 -3.23 -14.86
N GLY A 79 17.99 -4.38 -14.38
CA GLY A 79 18.36 -4.94 -13.08
C GLY A 79 17.65 -4.23 -11.90
N GLU A 80 17.70 -4.87 -10.74
CA GLU A 80 16.98 -4.43 -9.54
C GLU A 80 17.48 -3.05 -9.06
N ARG A 81 18.79 -2.87 -9.01
CA ARG A 81 19.43 -1.63 -8.55
C ARG A 81 18.97 -0.41 -9.35
N TRP A 82 19.15 -0.44 -10.66
CA TRP A 82 18.81 0.69 -11.52
C TRP A 82 17.30 0.91 -11.65
N ALA A 83 16.50 -0.16 -11.55
CA ALA A 83 15.05 -0.02 -11.49
C ALA A 83 14.61 0.71 -10.20
N ILE A 84 15.21 0.41 -9.04
CA ILE A 84 14.95 1.09 -7.77
C ILE A 84 15.38 2.56 -7.84
N VAL A 85 16.60 2.84 -8.33
CA VAL A 85 17.14 4.21 -8.47
C VAL A 85 16.25 5.02 -9.42
N GLY A 86 15.94 4.48 -10.61
CA GLY A 86 15.11 5.16 -11.60
C GLY A 86 13.69 5.45 -11.11
N ALA A 87 13.07 4.50 -10.39
CA ALA A 87 11.76 4.71 -9.81
C ALA A 87 11.75 5.80 -8.74
N ALA A 88 12.73 5.79 -7.82
CA ALA A 88 12.85 6.82 -6.80
C ALA A 88 13.13 8.21 -7.41
N ALA A 89 14.01 8.29 -8.42
CA ALA A 89 14.29 9.53 -9.13
C ALA A 89 13.05 10.05 -9.90
N ALA A 90 12.32 9.17 -10.60
CA ALA A 90 11.09 9.53 -11.30
C ALA A 90 10.02 10.06 -10.32
N SER A 91 9.89 9.43 -9.14
CA SER A 91 9.01 9.92 -8.08
C SER A 91 9.44 11.30 -7.57
N ALA A 92 10.74 11.52 -7.36
CA ALA A 92 11.24 12.82 -6.92
C ALA A 92 10.91 13.93 -7.93
N VAL A 93 11.12 13.67 -9.24
CA VAL A 93 10.78 14.62 -10.32
C VAL A 93 9.28 14.87 -10.37
N ALA A 94 8.45 13.82 -10.26
CA ALA A 94 7.00 13.96 -10.25
C ALA A 94 6.50 14.78 -9.04
N LEU A 95 7.08 14.57 -7.86
CA LEU A 95 6.75 15.34 -6.66
C LEU A 95 7.23 16.80 -6.76
N ALA A 96 8.38 17.05 -7.37
CA ALA A 96 8.83 18.41 -7.66
C ALA A 96 7.86 19.12 -8.61
N ALA A 97 7.38 18.45 -9.65
CA ALA A 97 6.35 18.99 -10.53
C ALA A 97 5.04 19.28 -9.77
N ALA A 98 4.62 18.38 -8.88
CA ALA A 98 3.45 18.61 -8.03
C ALA A 98 3.62 19.81 -7.07
N ALA A 99 4.84 19.98 -6.50
CA ALA A 99 5.15 21.10 -5.61
C ALA A 99 5.02 22.46 -6.29
N VAL A 100 5.39 22.54 -7.58
CA VAL A 100 5.33 23.79 -8.38
C VAL A 100 4.06 23.91 -9.20
N ALA A 101 3.17 22.92 -9.17
CA ALA A 101 1.91 22.91 -9.92
C ALA A 101 1.07 24.19 -9.74
N PRO A 102 0.97 24.81 -8.55
CA PRO A 102 0.22 26.05 -8.36
C PRO A 102 0.76 27.25 -9.16
N LEU A 103 1.99 27.20 -9.64
CA LEU A 103 2.60 28.28 -10.42
C LEU A 103 2.17 28.29 -11.90
N PHE A 104 1.50 27.21 -12.37
CA PHE A 104 1.15 27.05 -13.77
C PHE A 104 -0.36 27.13 -14.02
N PRO A 105 -0.79 27.76 -15.13
CA PRO A 105 -2.15 27.60 -15.61
C PRO A 105 -2.42 26.11 -15.88
N GLY A 106 -3.48 25.57 -15.28
CA GLY A 106 -3.78 24.14 -15.38
C GLY A 106 -2.97 23.23 -14.43
N GLY A 107 -2.48 23.77 -13.32
CA GLY A 107 -1.71 23.05 -12.31
C GLY A 107 -2.39 21.77 -11.81
N LEU A 108 -3.72 21.68 -11.86
CA LEU A 108 -4.47 20.46 -11.56
C LEU A 108 -4.07 19.29 -12.45
N TRP A 109 -3.84 19.53 -13.75
CA TRP A 109 -3.41 18.47 -14.67
C TRP A 109 -1.95 18.07 -14.44
N VAL A 110 -1.10 19.02 -14.01
CA VAL A 110 0.27 18.74 -13.60
C VAL A 110 0.26 17.83 -12.37
N LEU A 111 -0.56 18.17 -11.36
CA LEU A 111 -0.74 17.33 -10.17
C LEU A 111 -1.26 15.93 -10.55
N ALA A 112 -2.27 15.84 -11.42
CA ALA A 112 -2.83 14.58 -11.88
C ALA A 112 -1.77 13.70 -12.54
N ALA A 113 -1.01 14.26 -13.51
CA ALA A 113 0.07 13.55 -14.18
C ALA A 113 1.17 13.11 -13.20
N ALA A 114 1.54 13.96 -12.25
CA ALA A 114 2.51 13.64 -11.21
C ALA A 114 2.05 12.45 -10.36
N MET A 115 0.78 12.39 -9.96
CA MET A 115 0.24 11.27 -9.16
C MET A 115 0.24 9.95 -9.94
N VAL A 116 -0.05 9.98 -11.23
CA VAL A 116 0.09 8.79 -12.10
C VAL A 116 1.55 8.31 -12.12
N VAL A 117 2.50 9.23 -12.34
CA VAL A 117 3.94 8.88 -12.39
C VAL A 117 4.42 8.34 -11.03
N VAL A 118 4.01 8.93 -9.93
CA VAL A 118 4.32 8.42 -8.58
C VAL A 118 3.80 6.99 -8.41
N GLY A 119 2.57 6.71 -8.83
CA GLY A 119 1.99 5.36 -8.79
C GLY A 119 2.76 4.35 -9.66
N MET A 120 3.10 4.73 -10.89
CA MET A 120 3.92 3.91 -11.80
C MET A 120 5.29 3.59 -11.17
N ALA A 121 5.96 4.60 -10.64
CA ALA A 121 7.26 4.48 -9.99
C ALA A 121 7.18 3.61 -8.72
N ALA A 122 6.13 3.76 -7.91
CA ALA A 122 5.91 2.94 -6.72
C ALA A 122 5.77 1.44 -7.06
N SER A 123 5.12 1.11 -8.19
CA SER A 123 5.03 -0.27 -8.68
C SER A 123 6.41 -0.84 -9.02
N VAL A 124 7.23 -0.09 -9.79
CA VAL A 124 8.60 -0.51 -10.16
C VAL A 124 9.46 -0.66 -8.91
N PHE A 125 9.44 0.34 -8.03
CA PHE A 125 10.20 0.35 -6.79
C PHE A 125 9.88 -0.86 -5.91
N SER A 126 8.60 -1.12 -5.67
CA SER A 126 8.12 -2.22 -4.83
C SER A 126 8.54 -3.58 -5.39
N LEU A 127 8.34 -3.80 -6.70
CA LEU A 127 8.68 -5.05 -7.37
C LEU A 127 10.19 -5.32 -7.37
N ALA A 128 10.98 -4.34 -7.82
CA ALA A 128 12.43 -4.46 -7.89
C ALA A 128 13.04 -4.71 -6.51
N ARG A 129 12.51 -4.08 -5.48
CA ARG A 129 12.90 -4.23 -4.10
C ARG A 129 12.59 -5.61 -3.54
N GLN A 130 11.38 -6.10 -3.78
CA GLN A 130 10.98 -7.43 -3.36
C GLN A 130 11.85 -8.51 -4.03
N LYS A 131 12.13 -8.32 -5.34
CA LYS A 131 13.00 -9.23 -6.11
C LYS A 131 14.42 -9.21 -5.56
N TYR A 132 15.02 -8.02 -5.36
CA TYR A 132 16.34 -7.87 -4.78
C TYR A 132 16.48 -8.63 -3.44
N LEU A 133 15.56 -8.42 -2.50
CA LEU A 133 15.62 -9.11 -1.21
C LEU A 133 15.45 -10.63 -1.33
N THR A 134 14.62 -11.09 -2.27
CA THR A 134 14.41 -12.52 -2.50
C THR A 134 15.67 -13.19 -3.06
N GLU A 135 16.47 -12.47 -3.83
CA GLU A 135 17.70 -13.00 -4.45
C GLU A 135 18.93 -12.81 -3.54
N ALA A 136 19.05 -11.65 -2.88
CA ALA A 136 20.19 -11.31 -2.02
C ALA A 136 20.21 -12.10 -0.70
N VAL A 137 19.05 -12.57 -0.21
CA VAL A 137 18.92 -13.20 1.11
C VAL A 137 18.78 -14.73 0.98
N PRO A 138 19.54 -15.51 1.80
CA PRO A 138 19.38 -16.97 1.87
C PRO A 138 17.91 -17.38 2.11
N VAL A 139 17.50 -18.50 1.52
CA VAL A 139 16.09 -18.98 1.54
C VAL A 139 15.50 -19.03 2.94
N MET A 140 16.28 -19.47 3.93
CA MET A 140 15.84 -19.57 5.34
C MET A 140 15.52 -18.23 5.99
N LEU A 141 16.08 -17.10 5.49
CA LEU A 141 15.90 -15.77 6.05
C LEU A 141 14.99 -14.86 5.19
N ARG A 142 14.55 -15.32 4.02
CA ARG A 142 13.71 -14.54 3.09
C ARG A 142 12.40 -14.04 3.72
N ALA A 143 11.69 -14.93 4.42
CA ALA A 143 10.44 -14.56 5.09
C ALA A 143 10.67 -13.45 6.12
N ARG A 144 11.75 -13.55 6.89
CA ARG A 144 12.14 -12.53 7.87
C ARG A 144 12.51 -11.22 7.20
N ALA A 145 13.28 -11.25 6.10
CA ALA A 145 13.69 -10.06 5.35
C ALA A 145 12.47 -9.34 4.74
N LEU A 146 11.55 -10.07 4.11
CA LEU A 146 10.33 -9.50 3.52
C LEU A 146 9.38 -8.95 4.59
N SER A 147 9.27 -9.62 5.74
CA SER A 147 8.50 -9.10 6.88
C SER A 147 9.11 -7.82 7.44
N THR A 148 10.45 -7.76 7.55
CA THR A 148 11.16 -6.54 7.96
C THR A 148 10.93 -5.41 6.97
N LEU A 149 10.98 -5.69 5.66
CA LEU A 149 10.65 -4.70 4.63
C LEU A 149 9.23 -4.13 4.81
N GLY A 150 8.25 -5.00 5.06
CA GLY A 150 6.88 -4.56 5.35
C GLY A 150 6.78 -3.67 6.59
N GLY A 151 7.53 -3.99 7.65
CA GLY A 151 7.62 -3.16 8.86
C GLY A 151 8.25 -1.80 8.59
N VAL A 152 9.36 -1.76 7.85
CA VAL A 152 10.07 -0.52 7.48
C VAL A 152 9.18 0.39 6.63
N ASN A 153 8.46 -0.16 5.64
CA ASN A 153 7.50 0.61 4.84
C ASN A 153 6.43 1.27 5.72
N ARG A 154 5.92 0.56 6.72
CA ARG A 154 4.92 1.13 7.65
C ARG A 154 5.47 2.25 8.49
N ILE A 155 6.72 2.11 8.98
CA ILE A 155 7.41 3.17 9.73
C ILE A 155 7.52 4.42 8.85
N GLY A 156 7.92 4.29 7.58
CA GLY A 156 8.00 5.40 6.63
C GLY A 156 6.65 6.10 6.42
N ILE A 157 5.61 5.32 6.09
CA ILE A 157 4.24 5.84 5.90
C ILE A 157 3.71 6.51 7.17
N PHE A 158 4.05 6.00 8.35
CA PHE A 158 3.67 6.59 9.63
C PHE A 158 4.38 7.91 9.91
N ILE A 159 5.69 8.00 9.70
CA ILE A 159 6.47 9.20 9.96
C ILE A 159 6.18 10.31 8.93
N GLY A 160 5.88 9.91 7.69
CA GLY A 160 5.70 10.82 6.55
C GLY A 160 4.75 11.99 6.81
N PRO A 161 3.50 11.79 7.27
CA PRO A 161 2.55 12.87 7.52
C PRO A 161 3.05 13.91 8.54
N PHE A 162 3.81 13.49 9.55
CA PHE A 162 4.39 14.41 10.55
C PHE A 162 5.51 15.26 9.94
N VAL A 163 6.37 14.65 9.12
CA VAL A 163 7.41 15.39 8.38
C VAL A 163 6.76 16.35 7.39
N GLY A 164 5.75 15.89 6.64
CA GLY A 164 4.98 16.74 5.73
C GLY A 164 4.35 17.91 6.48
N ALA A 165 3.66 17.65 7.60
CA ALA A 165 3.05 18.68 8.43
C ALA A 165 4.06 19.71 8.95
N ALA A 166 5.24 19.27 9.40
CA ALA A 166 6.29 20.17 9.88
C ALA A 166 6.82 21.09 8.77
N VAL A 167 7.06 20.55 7.56
CA VAL A 167 7.55 21.37 6.43
C VAL A 167 6.46 22.31 5.90
N MET A 168 5.18 21.88 5.96
CA MET A 168 4.05 22.75 5.56
C MET A 168 3.92 24.03 6.40
N GLN A 169 4.37 24.01 7.65
CA GLN A 169 4.36 25.24 8.49
C GLN A 169 5.23 26.36 7.91
N PHE A 170 6.25 26.03 7.13
CA PHE A 170 7.18 27.00 6.55
C PHE A 170 6.94 27.27 5.06
N ALA A 171 6.46 26.26 4.32
CA ALA A 171 6.34 26.29 2.87
C ALA A 171 4.91 26.07 2.34
N GLY A 172 3.90 26.16 3.22
CA GLY A 172 2.52 25.88 2.86
C GLY A 172 2.33 24.45 2.36
N ILE A 173 1.24 24.18 1.67
CA ILE A 173 0.87 22.83 1.20
C ILE A 173 1.94 22.20 0.29
N SER A 174 2.68 22.99 -0.49
CA SER A 174 3.80 22.54 -1.31
C SER A 174 4.96 21.95 -0.51
N GLY A 175 5.06 22.32 0.78
CA GLY A 175 6.08 21.79 1.69
C GLY A 175 6.05 20.29 1.85
N ALA A 176 4.87 19.68 1.84
CA ALA A 176 4.73 18.22 1.90
C ALA A 176 5.33 17.53 0.66
N TYR A 177 5.16 18.11 -0.52
CA TYR A 177 5.76 17.59 -1.75
C TYR A 177 7.28 17.75 -1.73
N TRP A 178 7.81 18.88 -1.25
CA TRP A 178 9.26 19.08 -1.10
C TRP A 178 9.86 18.10 -0.09
N ALA A 179 9.17 17.80 1.01
CA ALA A 179 9.59 16.75 1.93
C ALA A 179 9.65 15.39 1.21
N GLY A 180 8.65 15.10 0.37
CA GLY A 180 8.62 13.93 -0.49
C GLY A 180 9.79 13.90 -1.49
N VAL A 181 10.10 15.01 -2.16
CA VAL A 181 11.26 15.14 -3.08
C VAL A 181 12.55 14.77 -2.37
N VAL A 182 12.82 15.34 -1.19
CA VAL A 182 14.03 15.05 -0.42
C VAL A 182 14.10 13.58 -0.03
N ALA A 183 12.99 13.01 0.42
CA ALA A 183 12.92 11.60 0.80
C ALA A 183 13.15 10.67 -0.41
N MET A 184 12.52 10.95 -1.56
CA MET A 184 12.70 10.16 -2.78
C MET A 184 14.11 10.29 -3.36
N ALA A 185 14.70 11.49 -3.33
CA ALA A 185 16.09 11.72 -3.72
C ALA A 185 17.06 10.96 -2.80
N ALA A 186 16.82 10.97 -1.49
CA ALA A 186 17.58 10.18 -0.53
C ALA A 186 17.43 8.66 -0.81
N ALA A 187 16.22 8.20 -1.12
CA ALA A 187 15.98 6.82 -1.51
C ALA A 187 16.79 6.45 -2.77
N ALA A 188 16.82 7.31 -3.79
CA ALA A 188 17.60 7.10 -5.00
C ALA A 188 19.10 7.05 -4.68
N ALA A 189 19.62 8.03 -3.91
CA ALA A 189 21.04 8.11 -3.54
C ALA A 189 21.50 6.87 -2.75
N VAL A 190 20.74 6.44 -1.74
CA VAL A 190 21.07 5.23 -0.98
C VAL A 190 20.97 3.99 -1.88
N SER A 191 20.04 3.96 -2.84
CA SER A 191 19.88 2.82 -3.77
C SER A 191 21.06 2.63 -4.71
N VAL A 192 21.84 3.66 -4.99
CA VAL A 192 23.10 3.54 -5.77
C VAL A 192 24.10 2.62 -5.07
N THR A 193 24.07 2.55 -3.74
CA THR A 193 24.99 1.69 -2.96
C THR A 193 24.56 0.22 -2.90
N ILE A 194 23.41 -0.13 -3.48
CA ILE A 194 22.93 -1.51 -3.55
C ILE A 194 23.90 -2.32 -4.43
N PRO A 195 24.48 -3.44 -3.95
CA PRO A 195 25.29 -4.31 -4.77
C PRO A 195 24.50 -4.89 -5.94
N ASP A 196 25.10 -4.92 -7.13
CA ASP A 196 24.53 -5.65 -8.25
C ASP A 196 24.55 -7.15 -7.93
N LEU A 197 23.42 -7.81 -8.12
CA LEU A 197 23.33 -9.25 -7.98
C LEU A 197 23.83 -9.89 -9.28
N GLU A 198 24.80 -10.78 -9.18
CA GLU A 198 25.23 -11.61 -10.31
C GLU A 198 24.00 -12.41 -10.79
N ALA A 199 23.72 -12.34 -12.09
CA ALA A 199 22.66 -13.11 -12.70
C ALA A 199 22.92 -14.60 -12.45
N LYS A 200 22.12 -15.24 -11.59
CA LYS A 200 22.20 -16.69 -11.43
C LYS A 200 21.91 -17.34 -12.77
N PRO A 201 22.78 -18.26 -13.24
CA PRO A 201 22.48 -19.08 -14.42
C PRO A 201 21.09 -19.74 -14.21
N PRO A 202 20.29 -19.90 -15.27
CA PRO A 202 19.07 -20.67 -15.20
C PRO A 202 19.37 -22.04 -14.59
N PRO A 203 18.49 -22.61 -13.75
CA PRO A 203 18.68 -23.96 -13.24
C PRO A 203 18.86 -24.89 -14.44
N ALA A 204 20.01 -25.54 -14.53
CA ALA A 204 20.21 -26.63 -15.45
C ALA A 204 19.26 -27.76 -15.00
N ASP A 205 18.50 -28.31 -15.96
CA ASP A 205 17.73 -29.53 -15.82
C ASP A 205 16.61 -29.57 -14.78
N GLY A 206 15.61 -28.74 -14.96
CA GLY A 206 14.27 -28.99 -14.42
C GLY A 206 13.33 -29.41 -15.54
N VAL A 207 12.79 -30.65 -15.46
CA VAL A 207 11.66 -31.05 -16.29
C VAL A 207 10.61 -29.93 -16.22
N PRO A 208 10.12 -29.39 -17.36
CA PRO A 208 9.13 -28.31 -17.33
C PRO A 208 7.86 -28.86 -16.68
N VAL A 209 7.67 -28.58 -15.39
CA VAL A 209 6.36 -28.79 -14.77
C VAL A 209 5.43 -27.83 -15.50
N GLN A 210 4.50 -28.39 -16.30
CA GLN A 210 3.50 -27.58 -17.00
C GLN A 210 2.76 -26.73 -15.98
N GLN A 211 3.13 -25.46 -15.91
CA GLN A 211 2.47 -24.50 -15.03
C GLN A 211 1.04 -24.28 -15.52
N PRO A 212 0.03 -24.40 -14.66
CA PRO A 212 -1.35 -24.17 -15.07
C PRO A 212 -1.51 -22.73 -15.58
N THR A 213 -2.35 -22.53 -16.58
CA THR A 213 -2.62 -21.20 -17.13
C THR A 213 -3.42 -20.35 -16.13
N LEU A 214 -3.32 -19.02 -16.23
CA LEU A 214 -4.13 -18.10 -15.43
C LEU A 214 -5.63 -18.41 -15.52
N ARG A 215 -6.11 -18.75 -16.74
CA ARG A 215 -7.51 -19.12 -16.98
C ARG A 215 -7.90 -20.40 -16.23
N SER A 216 -7.05 -21.41 -16.25
CA SER A 216 -7.29 -22.66 -15.54
C SER A 216 -7.41 -22.43 -14.03
N ILE A 217 -6.50 -21.65 -13.44
CA ILE A 217 -6.55 -21.29 -12.01
C ILE A 217 -7.76 -20.44 -11.69
N ALA A 218 -8.11 -19.46 -12.52
CA ALA A 218 -9.27 -18.61 -12.31
C ALA A 218 -10.59 -19.43 -12.27
N VAL A 219 -10.73 -20.39 -13.19
CA VAL A 219 -11.94 -21.25 -13.27
C VAL A 219 -11.97 -22.25 -12.11
N SER A 220 -10.87 -22.97 -11.86
CA SER A 220 -10.82 -24.02 -10.82
C SER A 220 -10.98 -23.47 -9.39
N HIS A 221 -10.59 -22.20 -9.15
CA HIS A 221 -10.69 -21.54 -7.84
C HIS A 221 -11.70 -20.39 -7.83
N SER A 222 -12.61 -20.33 -8.81
CA SER A 222 -13.63 -19.26 -8.94
C SER A 222 -14.46 -19.09 -7.67
N GLY A 223 -14.82 -20.18 -7.00
CA GLY A 223 -15.54 -20.14 -5.73
C GLY A 223 -14.79 -19.37 -4.63
N ILE A 224 -13.46 -19.49 -4.54
CA ILE A 224 -12.64 -18.76 -3.58
C ILE A 224 -12.54 -17.28 -3.97
N PHE A 225 -12.31 -17.00 -5.24
CA PHE A 225 -12.22 -15.62 -5.74
C PHE A 225 -13.54 -14.86 -5.57
N LEU A 226 -14.68 -15.47 -5.91
CA LEU A 226 -16.01 -14.85 -5.79
C LEU A 226 -16.52 -14.73 -4.34
N THR A 227 -15.88 -15.40 -3.40
CA THR A 227 -16.25 -15.34 -1.98
C THR A 227 -15.20 -14.57 -1.16
N VAL A 228 -14.17 -15.23 -0.67
CA VAL A 228 -13.13 -14.59 0.15
C VAL A 228 -12.39 -13.49 -0.63
N GLY A 229 -12.14 -13.71 -1.93
CA GLY A 229 -11.54 -12.70 -2.81
C GLY A 229 -12.40 -11.44 -2.92
N ALA A 230 -13.72 -11.58 -3.03
CA ALA A 230 -14.63 -10.42 -2.98
C ALA A 230 -14.54 -9.68 -1.64
N GLY A 231 -14.42 -10.40 -0.51
CA GLY A 231 -14.18 -9.78 0.80
C GLY A 231 -12.87 -8.99 0.85
N VAL A 232 -11.80 -9.50 0.22
CA VAL A 232 -10.50 -8.82 0.10
C VAL A 232 -10.60 -7.58 -0.79
N LEU A 233 -11.33 -7.65 -1.89
CA LEU A 233 -11.60 -6.50 -2.76
C LEU A 233 -12.31 -5.39 -1.97
N LEU A 234 -13.39 -5.72 -1.24
CA LEU A 234 -14.13 -4.76 -0.41
C LEU A 234 -13.28 -4.16 0.72
N LEU A 235 -12.48 -4.98 1.41
CA LEU A 235 -11.54 -4.51 2.42
C LEU A 235 -10.50 -3.56 1.83
N SER A 236 -9.95 -3.88 0.66
CA SER A 236 -8.98 -3.03 -0.02
C SER A 236 -9.59 -1.70 -0.47
N ALA A 237 -10.84 -1.72 -0.94
CA ALA A 237 -11.60 -0.52 -1.28
C ALA A 237 -11.80 0.39 -0.06
N LEU A 238 -12.22 -0.17 1.06
CA LEU A 238 -12.40 0.54 2.31
C LEU A 238 -11.10 1.18 2.82
N ARG A 239 -9.99 0.44 2.76
CA ARG A 239 -8.66 0.91 3.17
C ARG A 239 -8.14 2.06 2.31
N ALA A 240 -8.29 1.95 1.00
CA ALA A 240 -7.82 2.97 0.09
C ALA A 240 -8.66 4.26 0.20
N SER A 241 -9.98 4.13 0.38
CA SER A 241 -10.87 5.29 0.52
C SER A 241 -10.51 6.20 1.71
N ARG A 242 -9.96 5.65 2.81
CA ARG A 242 -9.55 6.46 3.96
C ARG A 242 -8.50 7.52 3.61
N GLN A 243 -7.68 7.27 2.58
CA GLN A 243 -6.64 8.19 2.15
C GLN A 243 -7.22 9.52 1.62
N ALA A 244 -8.41 9.46 1.02
CA ALA A 244 -9.13 10.64 0.57
C ALA A 244 -10.13 11.13 1.61
N VAL A 245 -10.82 10.23 2.32
CA VAL A 245 -11.92 10.57 3.26
C VAL A 245 -11.44 11.47 4.39
N ILE A 246 -10.35 11.12 5.07
CA ILE A 246 -9.88 11.88 6.24
C ILE A 246 -9.50 13.32 5.83
N PRO A 247 -8.63 13.56 4.81
CA PRO A 247 -8.28 14.93 4.44
C PRO A 247 -9.44 15.70 3.83
N LEU A 248 -10.31 15.09 3.02
CA LEU A 248 -11.47 15.78 2.43
C LEU A 248 -12.52 16.16 3.48
N TRP A 249 -12.69 15.34 4.52
CA TRP A 249 -13.60 15.68 5.62
C TRP A 249 -13.02 16.78 6.50
N ALA A 250 -11.70 16.75 6.75
CA ALA A 250 -11.00 17.84 7.43
C ALA A 250 -11.15 19.17 6.67
N ASP A 251 -10.99 19.17 5.34
CA ASP A 251 -11.24 20.33 4.46
C ASP A 251 -12.70 20.81 4.57
N HIS A 252 -13.66 19.89 4.55
CA HIS A 252 -15.09 20.21 4.73
C HIS A 252 -15.40 20.90 6.06
N LEU A 253 -14.65 20.56 7.12
CA LEU A 253 -14.76 21.20 8.44
C LEU A 253 -13.94 22.50 8.55
N GLY A 254 -13.26 22.93 7.47
CA GLY A 254 -12.43 24.15 7.46
C GLY A 254 -11.10 24.02 8.20
N MET A 255 -10.60 22.81 8.39
CA MET A 255 -9.30 22.55 9.00
C MET A 255 -8.16 22.82 8.02
N ASP A 256 -7.02 23.29 8.54
CA ASP A 256 -5.84 23.47 7.72
C ASP A 256 -5.17 22.12 7.34
N PRO A 257 -4.36 22.10 6.26
CA PRO A 257 -3.69 20.87 5.80
C PRO A 257 -2.77 20.21 6.84
N THR A 258 -2.20 20.98 7.76
CA THR A 258 -1.37 20.47 8.85
C THR A 258 -2.20 19.65 9.82
N GLN A 259 -3.39 20.15 10.20
CA GLN A 259 -4.33 19.43 11.07
C GLN A 259 -4.80 18.12 10.41
N ALA A 260 -5.15 18.16 9.12
CA ALA A 260 -5.53 16.96 8.36
C ALA A 260 -4.40 15.91 8.36
N SER A 261 -3.16 16.36 8.15
CA SER A 261 -1.99 15.48 8.15
C SER A 261 -1.69 14.89 9.53
N LEU A 262 -1.89 15.67 10.61
CA LEU A 262 -1.76 15.18 11.99
C LEU A 262 -2.80 14.10 12.31
N ILE A 263 -4.07 14.33 11.96
CA ILE A 263 -5.15 13.35 12.14
C ILE A 263 -4.80 12.05 11.40
N TYR A 264 -4.38 12.16 10.14
CA TYR A 264 -3.99 11.02 9.33
C TYR A 264 -2.79 10.26 9.93
N GLY A 265 -1.75 11.00 10.36
CA GLY A 265 -0.55 10.43 10.98
C GLY A 265 -0.84 9.74 12.31
N ILE A 266 -1.63 10.35 13.19
CA ILE A 266 -2.01 9.76 14.49
C ILE A 266 -2.88 8.51 14.29
N SER A 267 -3.80 8.52 13.32
CA SER A 267 -4.53 7.31 12.90
C SER A 267 -3.57 6.18 12.48
N GLY A 268 -2.50 6.53 11.74
CA GLY A 268 -1.43 5.61 11.34
C GLY A 268 -0.61 5.07 12.53
N ALA A 269 -0.46 5.85 13.62
CA ALA A 269 0.19 5.39 14.84
C ALA A 269 -0.57 4.24 15.49
N ILE A 270 -1.89 4.36 15.60
CA ILE A 270 -2.75 3.29 16.14
C ILE A 270 -2.68 2.04 15.26
N ASP A 271 -2.73 2.20 13.93
CA ASP A 271 -2.53 1.11 12.98
C ASP A 271 -1.23 0.34 13.27
N MET A 272 -0.13 1.07 13.45
CA MET A 272 1.18 0.50 13.72
C MET A 272 1.26 -0.21 15.08
N LEU A 273 0.63 0.31 16.14
CA LEU A 273 0.65 -0.29 17.47
C LEU A 273 -0.16 -1.60 17.52
N VAL A 274 -1.26 -1.66 16.78
CA VAL A 274 -2.23 -2.76 16.85
C VAL A 274 -1.84 -3.95 15.98
N PHE A 275 -1.05 -3.74 14.91
CA PHE A 275 -0.79 -4.79 13.92
C PHE A 275 -0.12 -6.05 14.50
N TYR A 276 0.82 -5.88 15.42
CA TYR A 276 1.54 -7.01 15.99
C TYR A 276 0.67 -7.88 16.94
N PRO A 277 -0.09 -7.29 17.89
CA PRO A 277 -1.08 -8.05 18.66
C PRO A 277 -2.14 -8.73 17.79
N ALA A 278 -2.60 -8.06 16.73
CA ALA A 278 -3.58 -8.60 15.79
C ALA A 278 -3.05 -9.81 15.03
N GLY A 279 -1.78 -9.80 14.62
CA GLY A 279 -1.13 -10.96 14.01
C GLY A 279 -1.13 -12.17 14.95
N LYS A 280 -0.78 -11.99 16.23
CA LYS A 280 -0.86 -13.06 17.23
C LYS A 280 -2.28 -13.58 17.44
N LEU A 281 -3.28 -12.70 17.42
CA LEU A 281 -4.68 -13.09 17.54
C LEU A 281 -5.11 -13.94 16.33
N MET A 282 -4.71 -13.51 15.12
CA MET A 282 -4.99 -14.22 13.87
C MET A 282 -4.39 -15.62 13.85
N ASP A 283 -3.18 -15.81 14.39
CA ASP A 283 -2.52 -17.11 14.47
C ASP A 283 -3.17 -18.02 15.51
N ARG A 284 -3.60 -17.47 16.65
CA ARG A 284 -4.17 -18.27 17.76
C ARG A 284 -5.65 -18.59 17.58
N LYS A 285 -6.48 -17.62 17.22
CA LYS A 285 -7.94 -17.76 17.12
C LYS A 285 -8.45 -17.97 15.69
N GLY A 286 -7.59 -17.71 14.70
CA GLY A 286 -7.93 -17.85 13.28
C GLY A 286 -8.32 -16.53 12.62
N ARG A 287 -8.36 -16.57 11.28
CA ARG A 287 -8.49 -15.40 10.40
C ARG A 287 -9.82 -14.65 10.56
N GLN A 288 -10.89 -15.36 10.88
CA GLN A 288 -12.23 -14.79 11.08
C GLN A 288 -12.27 -13.78 12.23
N TRP A 289 -11.57 -14.07 13.34
CA TRP A 289 -11.50 -13.21 14.53
C TRP A 289 -10.76 -11.90 14.31
N VAL A 290 -10.13 -11.76 13.16
CA VAL A 290 -9.45 -10.54 12.72
C VAL A 290 -10.22 -9.90 11.57
N ALA A 291 -10.63 -10.68 10.57
CA ALA A 291 -11.29 -10.19 9.37
C ALA A 291 -12.63 -9.50 9.67
N VAL A 292 -13.50 -10.14 10.44
CA VAL A 292 -14.84 -9.59 10.72
C VAL A 292 -14.80 -8.37 11.61
N PRO A 293 -14.14 -8.38 12.80
CA PRO A 293 -14.11 -7.19 13.63
C PRO A 293 -13.43 -6.00 12.97
N SER A 294 -12.33 -6.22 12.24
CA SER A 294 -11.60 -5.12 11.60
C SER A 294 -12.45 -4.38 10.55
N THR A 295 -13.15 -5.13 9.70
CA THR A 295 -14.01 -4.54 8.65
C THR A 295 -15.26 -3.88 9.25
N LEU A 296 -15.84 -4.43 10.32
CA LEU A 296 -16.92 -3.80 11.06
C LEU A 296 -16.49 -2.48 11.70
N ILE A 297 -15.37 -2.47 12.42
CA ILE A 297 -14.85 -1.26 13.08
C ILE A 297 -14.57 -0.18 12.05
N MET A 298 -13.90 -0.51 10.93
CA MET A 298 -13.63 0.46 9.87
C MET A 298 -14.93 0.95 9.21
N GLY A 299 -15.90 0.07 8.98
CA GLY A 299 -17.22 0.42 8.43
C GLY A 299 -17.96 1.39 9.34
N VAL A 300 -18.04 1.10 10.64
CA VAL A 300 -18.64 1.97 11.66
C VAL A 300 -17.92 3.32 11.70
N ALA A 301 -16.60 3.31 11.73
CA ALA A 301 -15.81 4.54 11.78
C ALA A 301 -16.07 5.44 10.55
N MET A 302 -16.15 4.86 9.34
CA MET A 302 -16.50 5.60 8.13
C MET A 302 -17.90 6.21 8.18
N VAL A 303 -18.88 5.50 8.73
CA VAL A 303 -20.25 6.04 8.91
C VAL A 303 -20.29 7.13 10.00
N LEU A 304 -19.40 7.10 10.98
CA LEU A 304 -19.30 8.12 12.02
C LEU A 304 -18.62 9.42 11.54
N ILE A 305 -17.74 9.37 10.52
CA ILE A 305 -17.06 10.57 10.01
C ILE A 305 -18.06 11.68 9.61
N PRO A 306 -19.14 11.42 8.86
CA PRO A 306 -20.11 12.45 8.51
C PRO A 306 -20.83 13.12 9.70
N LEU A 307 -20.74 12.54 10.89
CA LEU A 307 -21.28 13.08 12.13
C LEU A 307 -20.25 13.92 12.91
N SER A 308 -18.99 13.92 12.49
CA SER A 308 -17.96 14.74 13.13
C SER A 308 -18.10 16.21 12.72
N THR A 309 -17.96 17.10 13.70
CA THR A 309 -18.16 18.55 13.56
C THR A 309 -16.92 19.36 13.89
N ASP A 310 -15.89 18.74 14.47
CA ASP A 310 -14.68 19.39 14.94
C ASP A 310 -13.46 18.45 14.87
N PHE A 311 -12.29 18.99 15.23
CA PHE A 311 -11.01 18.27 15.21
C PHE A 311 -11.05 17.03 16.10
N VAL A 312 -11.66 17.10 17.29
CA VAL A 312 -11.64 16.00 18.26
C VAL A 312 -12.52 14.85 17.78
N SER A 313 -13.72 15.14 17.32
CA SER A 313 -14.66 14.13 16.81
C SER A 313 -14.13 13.44 15.56
N LEU A 314 -13.52 14.20 14.62
CA LEU A 314 -12.86 13.60 13.45
C LEU A 314 -11.64 12.77 13.85
N MET A 315 -10.83 13.24 14.81
CA MET A 315 -9.69 12.49 15.34
C MET A 315 -10.15 11.14 15.94
N LEU A 316 -11.20 11.14 16.74
CA LEU A 316 -11.73 9.89 17.33
C LEU A 316 -12.21 8.90 16.26
N ALA A 317 -12.91 9.37 15.24
CA ALA A 317 -13.30 8.53 14.10
C ALA A 317 -12.06 7.99 13.33
N ALA A 318 -11.06 8.84 13.11
CA ALA A 318 -9.80 8.44 12.46
C ALA A 318 -9.00 7.42 13.29
N LEU A 319 -9.00 7.54 14.62
CA LEU A 319 -8.38 6.54 15.51
C LEU A 319 -9.08 5.18 15.39
N LEU A 320 -10.42 5.14 15.31
CA LEU A 320 -11.17 3.91 15.07
C LEU A 320 -10.82 3.29 13.71
N ILE A 321 -10.66 4.11 12.66
CA ILE A 321 -10.20 3.64 11.36
C ILE A 321 -8.79 3.02 11.48
N GLY A 322 -7.86 3.72 12.14
CA GLY A 322 -6.50 3.25 12.37
C GLY A 322 -6.48 1.93 13.14
N PHE A 323 -7.30 1.80 14.17
CA PHE A 323 -7.44 0.58 14.96
C PHE A 323 -7.96 -0.59 14.10
N GLY A 324 -9.06 -0.40 13.35
CA GLY A 324 -9.61 -1.42 12.45
C GLY A 324 -8.63 -1.82 11.36
N ASN A 325 -7.91 -0.85 10.78
CA ASN A 325 -6.90 -1.11 9.75
C ASN A 325 -5.71 -1.90 10.32
N GLY A 326 -5.22 -1.54 11.51
CA GLY A 326 -4.15 -2.24 12.18
C GLY A 326 -4.49 -3.70 12.49
N ILE A 327 -5.70 -3.97 12.95
CA ILE A 327 -6.20 -5.34 13.19
C ILE A 327 -6.14 -6.17 11.89
N SER A 328 -6.56 -5.62 10.76
CA SER A 328 -6.59 -6.34 9.47
C SER A 328 -5.24 -6.38 8.75
N SER A 329 -4.19 -5.84 9.37
CA SER A 329 -2.87 -5.79 8.77
C SER A 329 -2.31 -7.20 8.52
N GLY A 330 -1.85 -7.46 7.30
CA GLY A 330 -1.38 -8.78 6.87
C GLY A 330 -2.49 -9.77 6.49
N LEU A 331 -3.76 -9.49 6.81
CA LEU A 331 -4.89 -10.38 6.53
C LEU A 331 -4.96 -10.77 5.05
N ASN A 332 -4.81 -9.80 4.14
CA ASN A 332 -4.86 -10.06 2.69
C ASN A 332 -3.78 -11.05 2.24
N MET A 333 -2.53 -10.87 2.69
CA MET A 333 -1.43 -11.78 2.35
C MET A 333 -1.63 -13.17 2.96
N THR A 334 -2.11 -13.22 4.20
CA THR A 334 -2.36 -14.49 4.91
C THR A 334 -3.49 -15.28 4.25
N LEU A 335 -4.61 -14.64 3.92
CA LEU A 335 -5.71 -15.31 3.21
C LEU A 335 -5.27 -15.78 1.82
N GLY A 336 -4.52 -14.95 1.08
CA GLY A 336 -3.97 -15.36 -0.21
C GLY A 336 -3.06 -16.58 -0.11
N ALA A 337 -2.19 -16.62 0.89
CA ALA A 337 -1.30 -17.76 1.14
C ALA A 337 -2.08 -19.02 1.59
N ASP A 338 -3.06 -18.84 2.48
CA ASP A 338 -3.85 -19.95 3.03
C ASP A 338 -4.72 -20.65 1.96
N PHE A 339 -5.24 -19.90 1.00
CA PHE A 339 -6.12 -20.44 -0.04
C PHE A 339 -5.40 -20.78 -1.35
N SER A 340 -4.11 -20.41 -1.49
CA SER A 340 -3.36 -20.74 -2.69
C SER A 340 -3.09 -22.24 -2.81
N PRO A 341 -3.21 -22.84 -4.02
CA PRO A 341 -2.83 -24.23 -4.28
C PRO A 341 -1.30 -24.38 -4.30
N ASP A 342 -0.82 -25.63 -4.13
CA ASP A 342 0.61 -25.93 -4.23
C ASP A 342 1.12 -25.78 -5.67
N VAL A 343 0.32 -26.24 -6.66
CA VAL A 343 0.60 -26.08 -8.09
C VAL A 343 -0.16 -24.89 -8.64
N GLY A 344 0.54 -23.95 -9.29
CA GLY A 344 -0.07 -22.71 -9.80
C GLY A 344 -0.25 -21.62 -8.73
N ARG A 345 0.51 -21.70 -7.64
CA ARG A 345 0.48 -20.72 -6.55
C ARG A 345 0.75 -19.29 -7.01
N GLY A 346 1.71 -19.12 -7.92
CA GLY A 346 2.04 -17.80 -8.48
C GLY A 346 0.87 -17.17 -9.24
N GLN A 347 0.20 -17.96 -10.07
CA GLN A 347 -0.97 -17.53 -10.85
C GLN A 347 -2.14 -17.19 -9.93
N PHE A 348 -2.38 -18.00 -8.89
CA PHE A 348 -3.43 -17.74 -7.90
C PHE A 348 -3.18 -16.42 -7.16
N LEU A 349 -1.95 -16.21 -6.64
CA LEU A 349 -1.58 -15.00 -5.93
C LEU A 349 -1.59 -13.76 -6.85
N GLY A 350 -1.32 -13.93 -8.14
CA GLY A 350 -1.45 -12.88 -9.15
C GLY A 350 -2.89 -12.40 -9.29
N ILE A 351 -3.86 -13.33 -9.43
CA ILE A 351 -5.30 -13.00 -9.49
C ILE A 351 -5.75 -12.38 -8.16
N TRP A 352 -5.29 -12.94 -7.04
CA TRP A 352 -5.60 -12.43 -5.70
C TRP A 352 -5.17 -10.98 -5.50
N ARG A 353 -3.93 -10.67 -5.92
CA ARG A 353 -3.40 -9.31 -5.88
C ARG A 353 -4.17 -8.38 -6.80
N PHE A 354 -4.49 -8.83 -8.02
CA PHE A 354 -5.32 -8.07 -8.95
C PHE A 354 -6.67 -7.67 -8.33
N MET A 355 -7.34 -8.57 -7.61
CA MET A 355 -8.60 -8.26 -6.91
C MET A 355 -8.39 -7.23 -5.79
N ALA A 356 -7.31 -7.36 -5.01
CA ALA A 356 -6.99 -6.38 -3.97
C ALA A 356 -6.71 -4.98 -4.56
N ASP A 357 -5.95 -4.91 -5.64
CA ASP A 357 -5.60 -3.66 -6.32
C ASP A 357 -6.83 -3.05 -7.01
N ALA A 358 -7.71 -3.88 -7.59
CA ALA A 358 -8.99 -3.43 -8.15
C ALA A 358 -9.89 -2.81 -7.06
N GLY A 359 -9.93 -3.41 -5.86
CA GLY A 359 -10.61 -2.84 -4.71
C GLY A 359 -9.98 -1.51 -4.28
N ALA A 360 -8.65 -1.46 -4.14
CA ALA A 360 -7.93 -0.25 -3.73
C ALA A 360 -8.14 0.92 -4.70
N THR A 361 -8.29 0.64 -5.99
CA THR A 361 -8.61 1.63 -7.02
C THR A 361 -10.11 1.97 -7.02
N GLY A 362 -10.97 0.96 -6.93
CA GLY A 362 -12.43 1.12 -7.02
C GLY A 362 -13.03 1.85 -5.83
N GLY A 363 -12.46 1.73 -4.62
CA GLY A 363 -12.96 2.41 -3.43
C GLY A 363 -13.01 3.93 -3.56
N PRO A 364 -11.89 4.61 -3.81
CA PRO A 364 -11.88 6.06 -4.02
C PRO A 364 -12.67 6.50 -5.27
N VAL A 365 -12.75 5.67 -6.32
CA VAL A 365 -13.63 5.94 -7.49
C VAL A 365 -15.10 5.95 -7.06
N LEU A 366 -15.53 4.97 -6.28
CA LEU A 366 -16.90 4.92 -5.75
C LEU A 366 -17.18 6.12 -4.83
N LEU A 367 -16.24 6.46 -3.95
CA LEU A 367 -16.32 7.66 -3.11
C LEU A 367 -16.53 8.89 -3.99
N SER A 368 -15.71 9.08 -5.02
CA SER A 368 -15.81 10.20 -5.95
C SER A 368 -17.16 10.24 -6.67
N ALA A 369 -17.61 9.11 -7.21
CA ALA A 369 -18.86 9.04 -7.96
C ALA A 369 -20.07 9.37 -7.08
N VAL A 370 -20.17 8.82 -5.88
CA VAL A 370 -21.28 9.10 -4.95
C VAL A 370 -21.20 10.55 -4.43
N THR A 371 -20.00 11.05 -4.18
CA THR A 371 -19.81 12.46 -3.77
C THR A 371 -20.28 13.43 -4.86
N ALA A 372 -19.99 13.12 -6.13
CA ALA A 372 -20.44 13.94 -7.26
C ALA A 372 -21.96 13.90 -7.46
N ALA A 373 -22.59 12.74 -7.23
CA ALA A 373 -24.01 12.54 -7.45
C ALA A 373 -24.88 13.08 -6.30
N VAL A 374 -24.39 13.04 -5.06
CA VAL A 374 -25.17 13.38 -3.86
C VAL A 374 -24.45 14.41 -2.99
N ALA A 375 -23.46 13.96 -2.22
CA ALA A 375 -22.67 14.81 -1.32
C ALA A 375 -21.48 14.00 -0.76
N LEU A 376 -20.48 14.71 -0.20
CA LEU A 376 -19.31 14.06 0.43
C LEU A 376 -19.72 13.08 1.55
N GLY A 377 -20.66 13.48 2.43
CA GLY A 377 -21.12 12.63 3.53
C GLY A 377 -21.75 11.32 3.04
N ALA A 378 -22.53 11.35 1.94
CA ALA A 378 -23.08 10.16 1.31
C ALA A 378 -21.97 9.26 0.73
N GLY A 379 -20.97 9.84 0.07
CA GLY A 379 -19.80 9.12 -0.44
C GLY A 379 -19.05 8.40 0.68
N VAL A 380 -18.79 9.10 1.78
CA VAL A 380 -18.11 8.53 2.96
C VAL A 380 -18.94 7.41 3.60
N ALA A 381 -20.24 7.62 3.81
CA ALA A 381 -21.13 6.60 4.37
C ALA A 381 -21.20 5.34 3.46
N THR A 382 -21.22 5.52 2.13
CA THR A 382 -21.20 4.42 1.17
C THR A 382 -19.92 3.59 1.30
N THR A 383 -18.76 4.21 1.51
CA THR A 383 -17.53 3.46 1.78
C THR A 383 -17.62 2.68 3.10
N GLY A 384 -18.32 3.21 4.11
CA GLY A 384 -18.62 2.49 5.35
C GLY A 384 -19.47 1.22 5.12
N VAL A 385 -20.45 1.30 4.22
CA VAL A 385 -21.29 0.14 3.83
C VAL A 385 -20.43 -0.98 3.23
N LEU A 386 -19.36 -0.64 2.46
CA LEU A 386 -18.42 -1.65 1.97
C LEU A 386 -17.76 -2.43 3.13
N GLY A 387 -17.50 -1.76 4.27
CA GLY A 387 -16.96 -2.41 5.47
C GLY A 387 -17.93 -3.45 6.05
N PHE A 388 -19.22 -3.14 6.14
CA PHE A 388 -20.25 -4.08 6.59
C PHE A 388 -20.43 -5.24 5.60
N ALA A 389 -20.41 -4.95 4.30
CA ALA A 389 -20.46 -5.98 3.26
C ALA A 389 -19.25 -6.92 3.33
N ALA A 390 -18.04 -6.38 3.50
CA ALA A 390 -16.82 -7.18 3.70
C ALA A 390 -16.93 -8.07 4.95
N ALA A 391 -17.43 -7.51 6.06
CA ALA A 391 -17.63 -8.25 7.31
C ALA A 391 -18.61 -9.42 7.12
N ALA A 392 -19.74 -9.18 6.46
CA ALA A 392 -20.73 -10.22 6.16
C ALA A 392 -20.13 -11.33 5.27
N VAL A 393 -19.39 -10.94 4.22
CA VAL A 393 -18.70 -11.89 3.34
C VAL A 393 -17.72 -12.74 4.14
N PHE A 394 -16.84 -12.14 4.94
CA PHE A 394 -15.85 -12.87 5.74
C PHE A 394 -16.50 -13.76 6.82
N ALA A 395 -17.56 -13.29 7.47
CA ALA A 395 -18.27 -14.05 8.49
C ALA A 395 -18.87 -15.35 7.95
N VAL A 396 -19.36 -15.30 6.70
CA VAL A 396 -20.02 -16.45 6.06
C VAL A 396 -19.01 -17.37 5.38
N THR A 397 -17.99 -16.82 4.73
CA THR A 397 -17.13 -17.58 3.80
C THR A 397 -15.94 -18.23 4.48
N ILE A 398 -15.27 -17.56 5.42
CA ILE A 398 -14.05 -18.10 6.07
C ILE A 398 -14.36 -19.41 6.83
N PRO A 399 -15.43 -19.54 7.64
CA PRO A 399 -15.72 -20.79 8.33
C PRO A 399 -16.08 -21.95 7.38
N ARG A 400 -16.88 -21.67 6.35
CA ARG A 400 -17.32 -22.68 5.39
C ARG A 400 -16.19 -23.32 4.61
N LEU A 401 -15.17 -22.52 4.23
CA LEU A 401 -14.01 -23.00 3.49
C LEU A 401 -13.01 -23.76 4.37
N LYS A 402 -12.94 -23.40 5.67
CA LYS A 402 -12.13 -24.16 6.64
C LYS A 402 -12.67 -25.57 6.85
N HIS A 403 -13.98 -25.78 6.85
CA HIS A 403 -14.59 -27.10 6.96
C HIS A 403 -14.33 -27.98 5.74
N ARG A 404 -14.26 -27.42 4.52
CA ARG A 404 -13.98 -28.17 3.29
C ARG A 404 -12.51 -28.63 3.14
N ARG A 405 -11.58 -28.07 3.90
CA ARG A 405 -10.15 -28.45 3.86
C ARG A 405 -9.81 -29.58 4.85
N ASN A 406 -10.69 -29.88 5.78
CA ASN A 406 -10.51 -30.95 6.77
C ASN A 406 -11.16 -32.27 6.32
N TYR A 407 -11.63 -32.39 5.08
CA TYR A 407 -12.09 -33.56 4.38
C TYR A 407 -11.33 -33.69 3.05
#